data_3c799ee248bb9ee7627a3251932d3081
#
_entry.id   3c799ee248bb9ee7627a3251932d3081
#
_cell.length_a   1.000
_cell.length_b   1.000
_cell.length_c   1.000
_cell.angle_alpha   90.00
_cell.angle_beta   90.00
_cell.angle_gamma   90.00
#
_symmetry.space_group_name_H-M   'P 1'
#
loop_
_entity.id
_entity.type
_entity.pdbx_description
1 polymer ?
#
loop_
_entity_poly.entity_id
_entity_poly.type
_entity_poly.pdbx_seq_one_letter_code
_entity_poly.pdbx_strand_id
1 'polypeptide(L)'
;CNTAHAWRDEIVAAVTIPFISIIDESVAQAVASADGAIGLLTTPGCFKAGLYQQAIDTASRELVAQTEAELGETMQLIDRIKAGDKSADVEKGLRAITQQLVERGATAIIAACTELPLVLNQTMVSVPLTGSTDALAKKTVALALAEEPLPES
;
A
#
# COMPACT_ATOMS: atom_id res chain seq x y z
N CYS A 1 3.18 0.85 9.91
CA CYS A 1 3.65 -0.43 9.33
C CYS A 1 2.46 -1.25 8.83
N ASN A 2 2.42 -1.56 7.55
CA ASN A 2 1.32 -2.32 6.95
C ASN A 2 1.17 -3.72 7.59
N THR A 3 2.26 -4.46 7.72
CA THR A 3 2.25 -5.82 8.29
C THR A 3 1.78 -5.85 9.75
N ALA A 4 2.00 -4.79 10.53
CA ALA A 4 1.56 -4.73 11.93
C ALA A 4 0.03 -4.75 12.09
N HIS A 5 -0.72 -4.45 11.03
CA HIS A 5 -2.18 -4.55 11.03
C HIS A 5 -2.71 -5.99 11.12
N ALA A 6 -1.82 -7.01 11.03
CA ALA A 6 -2.19 -8.38 11.37
C ALA A 6 -2.65 -8.52 12.84
N TRP A 7 -2.30 -7.56 13.70
CA TRP A 7 -2.70 -7.49 15.12
C TRP A 7 -3.62 -6.29 15.37
N ARG A 8 -4.37 -5.86 14.34
CA ARG A 8 -5.24 -4.67 14.44
C ARG A 8 -6.23 -4.78 15.61
N ASP A 9 -6.89 -5.92 15.74
CA ASP A 9 -7.95 -6.10 16.74
C ASP A 9 -7.38 -6.00 18.17
N GLU A 10 -6.21 -6.56 18.41
CA GLU A 10 -5.51 -6.46 19.70
C GLU A 10 -5.06 -5.02 19.97
N ILE A 11 -4.61 -4.29 18.96
CA ILE A 11 -4.20 -2.88 19.09
C ILE A 11 -5.43 -2.03 19.41
N VAL A 12 -6.51 -2.18 18.66
CA VAL A 12 -7.77 -1.43 18.88
C VAL A 12 -8.34 -1.72 20.27
N ALA A 13 -8.33 -2.97 20.72
CA ALA A 13 -8.81 -3.34 22.04
C ALA A 13 -7.95 -2.77 23.19
N ALA A 14 -6.69 -2.44 22.92
CA ALA A 14 -5.77 -1.92 23.95
C ALA A 14 -5.79 -0.37 24.07
N VAL A 15 -6.50 0.34 23.21
CA VAL A 15 -6.52 1.82 23.21
C VAL A 15 -7.98 2.33 23.28
N THR A 16 -8.15 3.55 23.81
CA THR A 16 -9.45 4.22 23.89
C THR A 16 -9.60 5.39 22.92
N ILE A 17 -8.58 5.58 22.08
CA ILE A 17 -8.55 6.62 21.04
C ILE A 17 -8.91 6.02 19.68
N PRO A 18 -9.44 6.81 18.75
CA PRO A 18 -9.70 6.36 17.39
C PRO A 18 -8.47 5.79 16.72
N PHE A 19 -8.63 4.66 16.03
CA PHE A 19 -7.57 4.01 15.27
C PHE A 19 -7.71 4.30 13.77
N ILE A 20 -6.67 4.84 13.15
CA ILE A 20 -6.63 5.11 11.71
C ILE A 20 -5.85 3.98 11.04
N SER A 21 -6.53 3.21 10.19
CA SER A 21 -5.92 2.07 9.49
C SER A 21 -5.18 2.52 8.24
N ILE A 22 -3.87 2.27 8.17
CA ILE A 22 -3.08 2.51 6.96
C ILE A 22 -3.61 1.72 5.75
N ILE A 23 -4.20 0.55 5.98
CA ILE A 23 -4.73 -0.31 4.93
C ILE A 23 -6.02 0.30 4.36
N ASP A 24 -6.97 0.64 5.24
CA ASP A 24 -8.27 1.18 4.84
C ASP A 24 -8.08 2.52 4.10
N GLU A 25 -7.21 3.40 4.59
CA GLU A 25 -6.93 4.68 3.94
C GLU A 25 -6.21 4.51 2.59
N SER A 26 -5.31 3.53 2.48
CA SER A 26 -4.65 3.23 1.19
C SER A 26 -5.63 2.71 0.16
N VAL A 27 -6.53 1.82 0.55
CA VAL A 27 -7.57 1.27 -0.35
C VAL A 27 -8.56 2.36 -0.73
N ALA A 28 -9.03 3.17 0.22
CA ALA A 28 -9.95 4.27 -0.05
C ALA A 28 -9.34 5.28 -1.06
N GLN A 29 -8.07 5.66 -0.89
CA GLN A 29 -7.39 6.55 -1.83
C GLN A 29 -7.22 5.90 -3.21
N ALA A 30 -6.86 4.63 -3.30
CA ALA A 30 -6.72 3.93 -4.57
C ALA A 30 -8.06 3.82 -5.32
N VAL A 31 -9.14 3.47 -4.61
CA VAL A 31 -10.50 3.41 -5.15
C VAL A 31 -10.96 4.77 -5.68
N ALA A 32 -10.65 5.86 -4.98
CA ALA A 32 -10.97 7.22 -5.44
C ALA A 32 -10.18 7.66 -6.68
N SER A 33 -9.05 7.01 -6.96
CA SER A 33 -8.15 7.40 -8.06
C SER A 33 -8.43 6.69 -9.38
N ALA A 34 -9.10 5.53 -9.38
CA ALA A 34 -9.42 4.73 -10.55
C ALA A 34 -10.57 3.74 -10.30
N ASP A 35 -11.30 3.39 -11.37
CA ASP A 35 -12.50 2.53 -11.29
C ASP A 35 -12.23 1.03 -11.52
N GLY A 36 -11.05 0.62 -11.90
CA GLY A 36 -10.72 -0.76 -12.25
C GLY A 36 -10.05 -1.56 -11.14
N ALA A 37 -9.28 -2.56 -11.55
CA ALA A 37 -8.55 -3.45 -10.67
C ALA A 37 -7.37 -2.74 -9.98
N ILE A 38 -7.09 -3.12 -8.74
CA ILE A 38 -6.03 -2.54 -7.92
C ILE A 38 -4.83 -3.48 -7.88
N GLY A 39 -3.68 -3.01 -8.36
CA GLY A 39 -2.40 -3.68 -8.23
C GLY A 39 -1.83 -3.50 -6.82
N LEU A 40 -1.40 -4.58 -6.19
CA LEU A 40 -0.82 -4.55 -4.86
C LEU A 40 0.68 -4.85 -4.92
N LEU A 41 1.51 -3.86 -4.59
CA LEU A 41 2.95 -4.01 -4.39
C LEU A 41 3.25 -4.06 -2.89
N THR A 42 3.63 -5.24 -2.38
CA THR A 42 3.71 -5.48 -0.93
C THR A 42 4.82 -6.47 -0.55
N THR A 43 5.02 -6.67 0.74
CA THR A 43 5.94 -7.68 1.27
C THR A 43 5.25 -9.05 1.38
N PRO A 44 6.00 -10.17 1.33
CA PRO A 44 5.45 -11.51 1.53
C PRO A 44 4.65 -11.66 2.83
N GLY A 45 5.14 -11.06 3.93
CA GLY A 45 4.46 -11.11 5.24
C GLY A 45 3.13 -10.37 5.25
N CYS A 46 3.08 -9.18 4.64
CA CYS A 46 1.86 -8.40 4.51
C CYS A 46 0.85 -9.10 3.58
N PHE A 47 1.32 -9.66 2.48
CA PHE A 47 0.49 -10.44 1.55
C PHE A 47 -0.11 -11.67 2.22
N LYS A 48 0.69 -12.44 2.97
CA LYS A 48 0.23 -13.63 3.71
C LYS A 48 -0.84 -13.30 4.75
N ALA A 49 -0.78 -12.11 5.36
CA ALA A 49 -1.77 -11.67 6.33
C ALA A 49 -3.17 -11.41 5.72
N GLY A 50 -3.30 -11.27 4.39
CA GLY A 50 -4.58 -11.18 3.69
C GLY A 50 -5.34 -9.85 3.85
N LEU A 51 -4.75 -8.86 4.53
CA LEU A 51 -5.45 -7.64 4.96
C LEU A 51 -5.85 -6.74 3.79
N TYR A 52 -4.95 -6.52 2.83
CA TYR A 52 -5.25 -5.76 1.62
C TYR A 52 -6.23 -6.48 0.71
N GLN A 53 -6.11 -7.81 0.60
CA GLN A 53 -7.01 -8.64 -0.16
C GLN A 53 -8.44 -8.46 0.34
N GLN A 54 -8.64 -8.56 1.66
CA GLN A 54 -9.94 -8.36 2.29
C GLN A 54 -10.47 -6.93 2.11
N ALA A 55 -9.64 -5.92 2.29
CA ALA A 55 -10.05 -4.52 2.16
C ALA A 55 -10.42 -4.15 0.71
N ILE A 56 -9.69 -4.65 -0.28
CA ILE A 56 -9.95 -4.45 -1.72
C ILE A 56 -11.26 -5.18 -2.12
N ASP A 57 -11.48 -6.40 -1.65
CA ASP A 57 -12.72 -7.16 -1.85
C ASP A 57 -13.93 -6.44 -1.22
N THR A 58 -13.79 -5.96 0.01
CA THR A 58 -14.82 -5.16 0.70
C THR A 58 -15.18 -3.89 -0.08
N ALA A 59 -14.19 -3.28 -0.74
CA ALA A 59 -14.41 -2.14 -1.63
C ALA A 59 -14.99 -2.52 -3.01
N SER A 60 -15.33 -3.81 -3.23
CA SER A 60 -15.85 -4.35 -4.48
C SER A 60 -14.92 -4.08 -5.67
N ARG A 61 -13.61 -4.21 -5.45
CA ARG A 61 -12.57 -4.08 -6.48
C ARG A 61 -11.87 -5.40 -6.72
N GLU A 62 -11.41 -5.59 -7.95
CA GLU A 62 -10.55 -6.73 -8.30
C GLU A 62 -9.11 -6.46 -7.86
N LEU A 63 -8.44 -7.50 -7.33
CA LEU A 63 -7.03 -7.45 -6.96
C LEU A 63 -6.15 -8.03 -8.06
N VAL A 64 -5.17 -7.26 -8.53
CA VAL A 64 -4.04 -7.77 -9.30
C VAL A 64 -2.88 -8.01 -8.35
N ALA A 65 -2.70 -9.26 -7.96
CA ALA A 65 -1.67 -9.66 -7.00
C ALA A 65 -0.30 -9.88 -7.67
N GLN A 66 0.77 -9.68 -6.90
CA GLN A 66 2.11 -10.15 -7.27
C GLN A 66 2.16 -11.68 -7.30
N THR A 67 2.93 -12.23 -8.21
CA THR A 67 3.34 -13.64 -8.17
C THR A 67 4.30 -13.88 -7.01
N GLU A 68 4.53 -15.15 -6.66
CA GLU A 68 5.51 -15.51 -5.60
C GLU A 68 6.92 -15.01 -5.94
N ALA A 69 7.33 -15.10 -7.21
CA ALA A 69 8.62 -14.59 -7.68
C ALA A 69 8.72 -13.07 -7.52
N GLU A 70 7.68 -12.31 -7.93
CA GLU A 70 7.63 -10.86 -7.78
C GLU A 70 7.61 -10.42 -6.30
N LEU A 71 6.93 -11.17 -5.42
CA LEU A 71 6.97 -10.91 -3.98
C LEU A 71 8.40 -11.09 -3.42
N GLY A 72 9.10 -12.13 -3.86
CA GLY A 72 10.49 -12.36 -3.48
C GLY A 72 11.41 -11.24 -3.97
N GLU A 73 11.28 -10.83 -5.24
CA GLU A 73 12.05 -9.73 -5.81
C GLU A 73 11.75 -8.40 -5.12
N THR A 74 10.48 -8.10 -4.87
CA THR A 74 10.08 -6.91 -4.11
C THR A 74 10.72 -6.87 -2.73
N MET A 75 10.78 -8.01 -2.03
CA MET A 75 11.42 -8.08 -0.71
C MET A 75 12.91 -7.78 -0.78
N GLN A 76 13.62 -8.32 -1.79
CA GLN A 76 15.04 -8.03 -2.00
C GLN A 76 15.28 -6.53 -2.27
N LEU A 77 14.42 -5.89 -3.10
CA LEU A 77 14.49 -4.45 -3.36
C LEU A 77 14.24 -3.64 -2.10
N ILE A 78 13.24 -4.02 -1.28
CA ILE A 78 12.95 -3.37 0.00
C ILE A 78 14.15 -3.48 0.96
N ASP A 79 14.80 -4.63 1.04
CA ASP A 79 15.98 -4.80 1.90
C ASP A 79 17.16 -3.94 1.44
N ARG A 80 17.36 -3.77 0.12
CA ARG A 80 18.31 -2.82 -0.44
C ARG A 80 17.98 -1.38 -0.05
N ILE A 81 16.71 -0.98 -0.18
CA ILE A 81 16.23 0.37 0.23
C ILE A 81 16.49 0.62 1.72
N LYS A 82 16.20 -0.35 2.58
CA LYS A 82 16.50 -0.28 4.02
C LYS A 82 17.98 -0.12 4.31
N ALA A 83 18.84 -0.73 3.48
CA ALA A 83 20.29 -0.57 3.55
C ALA A 83 20.79 0.78 2.97
N GLY A 84 19.88 1.66 2.51
CA GLY A 84 20.19 2.97 1.95
C GLY A 84 20.45 2.98 0.45
N ASP A 85 20.28 1.86 -0.24
CA ASP A 85 20.45 1.77 -1.70
C ASP A 85 19.22 2.34 -2.43
N LYS A 86 19.42 3.47 -3.10
CA LYS A 86 18.42 4.14 -3.94
C LYS A 86 18.94 4.28 -5.38
N SER A 87 19.73 3.30 -5.84
CA SER A 87 20.32 3.30 -7.17
C SER A 87 19.30 3.12 -8.27
N ALA A 88 19.69 3.46 -9.50
CA ALA A 88 18.89 3.24 -10.70
C ALA A 88 18.48 1.77 -10.91
N ASP A 89 19.25 0.83 -10.38
CA ASP A 89 18.93 -0.59 -10.39
C ASP A 89 17.69 -0.91 -9.54
N VAL A 90 17.60 -0.33 -8.34
CA VAL A 90 16.42 -0.47 -7.46
C VAL A 90 15.19 0.16 -8.12
N GLU A 91 15.34 1.37 -8.68
CA GLU A 91 14.28 2.04 -9.43
C GLU A 91 13.79 1.19 -10.61
N LYS A 92 14.71 0.62 -11.38
CA LYS A 92 14.39 -0.24 -12.53
C LYS A 92 13.64 -1.50 -12.10
N GLY A 93 14.05 -2.14 -11.02
CA GLY A 93 13.35 -3.33 -10.48
C GLY A 93 11.92 -2.99 -10.04
N LEU A 94 11.73 -1.93 -9.27
CA LEU A 94 10.39 -1.49 -8.84
C LEU A 94 9.51 -1.11 -10.02
N ARG A 95 10.06 -0.40 -11.02
CA ARG A 95 9.34 -0.05 -12.25
C ARG A 95 8.92 -1.31 -13.02
N ALA A 96 9.78 -2.31 -13.14
CA ALA A 96 9.46 -3.54 -13.85
C ALA A 96 8.30 -4.29 -13.18
N ILE A 97 8.32 -4.44 -11.86
CA ILE A 97 7.24 -5.12 -11.12
C ILE A 97 5.93 -4.34 -11.21
N THR A 98 5.95 -3.01 -11.07
CA THR A 98 4.74 -2.20 -11.22
C THR A 98 4.17 -2.27 -12.63
N GLN A 99 5.04 -2.28 -13.66
CA GLN A 99 4.63 -2.44 -15.05
C GLN A 99 3.94 -3.79 -15.29
N GLN A 100 4.45 -4.88 -14.72
CA GLN A 100 3.83 -6.20 -14.81
C GLN A 100 2.42 -6.23 -14.17
N LEU A 101 2.22 -5.53 -13.04
CA LEU A 101 0.89 -5.38 -12.46
C LEU A 101 -0.06 -4.64 -13.40
N VAL A 102 0.40 -3.56 -14.04
CA VAL A 102 -0.40 -2.82 -15.03
C VAL A 102 -0.73 -3.67 -16.26
N GLU A 103 0.22 -4.43 -16.79
CA GLU A 103 0.01 -5.34 -17.92
C GLU A 103 -0.99 -6.45 -17.61
N ARG A 104 -1.13 -6.85 -16.34
CA ARG A 104 -2.18 -7.76 -15.88
C ARG A 104 -3.51 -7.08 -15.56
N GLY A 105 -3.66 -5.79 -15.88
CA GLY A 105 -4.92 -5.07 -15.81
C GLY A 105 -5.10 -4.15 -14.61
N ALA A 106 -4.07 -3.93 -13.78
CA ALA A 106 -4.17 -2.95 -12.70
C ALA A 106 -4.35 -1.53 -13.26
N THR A 107 -5.37 -0.84 -12.79
CA THR A 107 -5.69 0.56 -13.15
C THR A 107 -5.24 1.56 -12.09
N ALA A 108 -4.89 1.09 -10.90
CA ALA A 108 -4.20 1.82 -9.84
C ALA A 108 -3.26 0.87 -9.11
N ILE A 109 -2.22 1.38 -8.45
CA ILE A 109 -1.29 0.59 -7.65
C ILE A 109 -1.22 1.13 -6.22
N ILE A 110 -1.26 0.22 -5.24
CA ILE A 110 -0.94 0.51 -3.85
C ILE A 110 0.48 0.03 -3.54
N ALA A 111 1.34 0.96 -3.14
CA ALA A 111 2.67 0.67 -2.57
C ALA A 111 2.52 0.41 -1.05
N ALA A 112 2.30 -0.85 -0.70
CA ALA A 112 1.93 -1.32 0.63
C ALA A 112 3.14 -1.68 1.52
N CYS A 113 4.15 -0.83 1.51
CA CYS A 113 5.30 -0.89 2.40
C CYS A 113 5.86 0.52 2.60
N THR A 114 6.28 0.84 3.82
CA THR A 114 6.76 2.18 4.19
C THR A 114 8.08 2.57 3.52
N GLU A 115 8.85 1.60 3.05
CA GLU A 115 10.12 1.81 2.36
C GLU A 115 9.95 2.11 0.86
N LEU A 116 8.90 1.60 0.23
CA LEU A 116 8.69 1.76 -1.22
C LEU A 116 8.65 3.23 -1.67
N PRO A 117 7.92 4.15 -0.98
CA PRO A 117 7.86 5.56 -1.37
C PRO A 117 9.20 6.31 -1.25
N LEU A 118 10.22 5.73 -0.62
CA LEU A 118 11.56 6.33 -0.58
C LEU A 118 12.27 6.30 -1.95
N VAL A 119 11.78 5.45 -2.87
CA VAL A 119 12.32 5.30 -4.23
C VAL A 119 11.20 5.35 -5.27
N LEU A 120 10.11 4.60 -5.07
CA LEU A 120 8.99 4.53 -6.02
C LEU A 120 8.12 5.78 -5.91
N ASN A 121 7.91 6.45 -7.05
CA ASN A 121 7.08 7.65 -7.15
C ASN A 121 6.19 7.61 -8.40
N GLN A 122 5.22 8.55 -8.48
CA GLN A 122 4.22 8.59 -9.55
C GLN A 122 4.83 8.67 -10.97
N THR A 123 5.99 9.26 -11.14
CA THR A 123 6.61 9.39 -12.49
C THR A 123 7.15 8.06 -13.03
N MET A 124 7.25 7.06 -12.15
CA MET A 124 7.72 5.71 -12.49
C MET A 124 6.60 4.75 -12.88
N VAL A 125 5.34 5.13 -12.66
CA VAL A 125 4.16 4.28 -12.83
C VAL A 125 3.15 4.96 -13.74
N SER A 126 2.61 4.23 -14.73
CA SER A 126 1.71 4.76 -15.76
C SER A 126 0.25 4.92 -15.30
N VAL A 127 -0.09 4.37 -14.15
CA VAL A 127 -1.42 4.47 -13.50
C VAL A 127 -1.30 5.18 -12.16
N PRO A 128 -2.39 5.65 -11.53
CA PRO A 128 -2.33 6.24 -10.20
C PRO A 128 -1.60 5.35 -9.19
N LEU A 129 -0.68 5.95 -8.43
CA LEU A 129 0.10 5.30 -7.39
C LEU A 129 -0.29 5.83 -6.01
N THR A 130 -0.76 4.95 -5.15
CA THR A 130 -1.04 5.26 -3.74
C THR A 130 0.10 4.73 -2.85
N GLY A 131 0.84 5.64 -2.22
CA GLY A 131 1.77 5.30 -1.14
C GLY A 131 1.01 5.15 0.17
N SER A 132 1.11 3.99 0.82
CA SER A 132 0.36 3.73 2.06
C SER A 132 0.70 4.70 3.19
N THR A 133 1.95 5.13 3.29
CA THR A 133 2.39 6.13 4.28
C THR A 133 1.77 7.51 4.01
N ASP A 134 1.71 7.91 2.73
CA ASP A 134 1.12 9.20 2.33
C ASP A 134 -0.40 9.21 2.57
N ALA A 135 -1.08 8.11 2.27
CA ALA A 135 -2.51 7.99 2.52
C ALA A 135 -2.83 8.16 4.02
N LEU A 136 -2.09 7.43 4.88
CA LEU A 136 -2.24 7.56 6.34
C LEU A 136 -1.91 8.98 6.82
N ALA A 137 -0.83 9.59 6.34
CA ALA A 137 -0.42 10.93 6.76
C ALA A 137 -1.47 11.98 6.38
N LYS A 138 -2.00 11.95 5.15
CA LYS A 138 -3.05 12.86 4.70
C LYS A 138 -4.30 12.73 5.56
N LYS A 139 -4.76 11.52 5.81
CA LYS A 139 -5.92 11.27 6.67
C LYS A 139 -5.71 11.77 8.09
N THR A 140 -4.54 11.49 8.68
CA THR A 140 -4.19 11.94 10.03
C THR A 140 -4.21 13.47 10.13
N VAL A 141 -3.67 14.17 9.14
CA VAL A 141 -3.67 15.64 9.09
C VAL A 141 -5.08 16.19 8.94
N ALA A 142 -5.90 15.64 8.03
CA ALA A 142 -7.29 16.08 7.84
C ALA A 142 -8.12 15.94 9.14
N LEU A 143 -7.95 14.82 9.85
CA LEU A 143 -8.61 14.62 11.14
C LEU A 143 -8.10 15.59 12.22
N ALA A 144 -6.80 15.82 12.27
CA ALA A 144 -6.18 16.76 13.24
C ALA A 144 -6.61 18.22 13.02
N LEU A 145 -6.89 18.60 11.77
CA LEU A 145 -7.41 19.91 11.40
C LEU A 145 -8.93 20.00 11.45
N ALA A 146 -9.62 18.95 11.88
CA ALA A 146 -11.08 18.83 11.90
C ALA A 146 -11.75 19.07 10.53
N GLU A 147 -11.04 18.76 9.44
CA GLU A 147 -11.57 18.79 8.07
C GLU A 147 -12.47 17.58 7.79
N GLU A 148 -12.32 16.52 8.59
CA GLU A 148 -13.11 15.31 8.56
C GLU A 148 -13.52 14.89 9.98
N PRO A 149 -14.65 14.15 10.17
CA PRO A 149 -15.02 13.61 11.47
C PRO A 149 -14.07 12.49 11.90
N LEU A 150 -13.83 12.37 13.19
CA LEU A 150 -13.07 11.25 13.75
C LEU A 150 -13.80 9.93 13.44
N PRO A 151 -13.07 8.84 13.14
CA PRO A 151 -13.69 7.52 13.01
C PRO A 151 -14.32 7.10 14.34
N GLU A 152 -15.44 6.40 14.25
CA GLU A 152 -16.05 5.79 15.44
C GLU A 152 -15.10 4.75 16.06
N SER A 153 -15.02 4.73 17.38
CA SER A 153 -14.17 3.83 18.16
C SER A 153 -14.77 2.43 18.29
#